data_12b3853cfb90751ea4203e9b8bf71fb5
#
_entry.id   12b3853cfb90751ea4203e9b8bf71fb5
#
_cell.length_a   1.000
_cell.length_b   1.000
_cell.length_c   1.000
_cell.angle_alpha   90.00
_cell.angle_beta   90.00
_cell.angle_gamma   90.00
#
_symmetry.space_group_name_H-M   'P 1'
#
loop_
_entity.id
_entity.type
_entity.pdbx_description
1 polymer ?
#
loop_
_entity_poly.entity_id
_entity_poly.type
_entity_poly.pdbx_seq_one_letter_code
_entity_poly.pdbx_strand_id
1 'polypeptide(L)'
;MLCQCLSLLSGGFDSPVASWLMMRRGSPVDYVHFKLECSASEHATLVAQTLWERWGEGTRPVLWMIDFQGVKEALLEHVDLSLRQVVLKQLMFACADRLAERLGIHVLVTGEAVGQVSSQTMSHLAAIDSAANRTVLRPLAGALKEEIIARAREIGTEAISARAVEVCDLSDGPVAVSARWGRLRAAHAGLPPGLVDEALASLEVIGLKDWFPGATFAPVVSEVPTDRILI
;
A
#
# COMPACT_ATOMS: atom_id res chain seq x y z
N MET A 1 -4.62 -18.98 16.13
CA MET A 1 -3.85 -18.56 14.94
C MET A 1 -4.27 -17.14 14.60
N LEU A 2 -3.35 -16.19 14.48
CA LEU A 2 -3.69 -14.84 14.09
C LEU A 2 -4.03 -14.81 12.59
N CYS A 3 -5.00 -13.98 12.19
CA CYS A 3 -5.42 -13.89 10.79
C CYS A 3 -4.31 -13.30 9.92
N GLN A 4 -4.18 -13.81 8.70
CA GLN A 4 -3.34 -13.23 7.65
C GLN A 4 -3.81 -11.80 7.34
N CYS A 5 -2.88 -10.91 7.05
CA CYS A 5 -3.18 -9.54 6.64
C CYS A 5 -2.47 -9.17 5.33
N LEU A 6 -3.06 -8.21 4.61
CA LEU A 6 -2.50 -7.61 3.41
C LEU A 6 -2.00 -6.21 3.75
N SER A 7 -0.70 -6.00 3.67
CA SER A 7 -0.08 -4.72 3.97
C SER A 7 0.15 -3.89 2.71
N LEU A 8 -0.32 -2.65 2.71
CA LEU A 8 -0.03 -1.66 1.68
C LEU A 8 1.43 -1.22 1.87
N LEU A 9 2.32 -1.76 1.06
CA LEU A 9 3.76 -1.56 1.20
C LEU A 9 4.25 -0.48 0.23
N SER A 10 4.91 0.53 0.77
CA SER A 10 5.70 1.50 0.00
C SER A 10 7.20 1.25 0.20
N GLY A 11 8.04 1.92 -0.57
CA GLY A 11 9.49 1.92 -0.35
C GLY A 11 9.94 2.79 0.84
N GLY A 12 9.02 3.54 1.47
CA GLY A 12 9.32 4.47 2.58
C GLY A 12 9.49 3.77 3.94
N PHE A 13 9.65 4.58 5.00
CA PHE A 13 9.96 4.10 6.35
C PHE A 13 8.77 3.46 7.08
N ASP A 14 7.57 3.98 6.86
CA ASP A 14 6.42 3.71 7.75
C ASP A 14 5.78 2.34 7.48
N SER A 15 5.53 2.00 6.21
CA SER A 15 4.83 0.76 5.86
C SER A 15 5.63 -0.52 6.21
N PRO A 16 6.98 -0.57 6.09
CA PRO A 16 7.75 -1.72 6.58
C PRO A 16 7.63 -1.93 8.08
N VAL A 17 7.70 -0.84 8.86
CA VAL A 17 7.58 -0.91 10.33
C VAL A 17 6.18 -1.36 10.74
N ALA A 18 5.14 -0.86 10.07
CA ALA A 18 3.77 -1.32 10.30
C ALA A 18 3.60 -2.83 10.02
N SER A 19 4.14 -3.30 8.89
CA SER A 19 4.13 -4.71 8.51
C SER A 19 4.84 -5.58 9.55
N TRP A 20 6.04 -5.18 9.96
CA TRP A 20 6.82 -5.90 10.98
C TRP A 20 6.11 -5.97 12.32
N LEU A 21 5.40 -4.92 12.74
CA LEU A 21 4.62 -4.95 13.99
C LEU A 21 3.52 -6.01 13.94
N MET A 22 2.96 -6.30 12.78
CA MET A 22 2.01 -7.42 12.59
C MET A 22 2.73 -8.77 12.63
N MET A 23 3.87 -8.90 11.94
CA MET A 23 4.69 -10.12 11.95
C MET A 23 5.12 -10.50 13.36
N ARG A 24 5.57 -9.53 14.18
CA ARG A 24 5.92 -9.75 15.59
C ARG A 24 4.78 -10.30 16.44
N ARG A 25 3.55 -10.07 16.03
CA ARG A 25 2.37 -10.62 16.70
C ARG A 25 1.98 -12.00 16.18
N GLY A 26 2.76 -12.55 15.24
CA GLY A 26 2.52 -13.85 14.64
C GLY A 26 1.47 -13.84 13.53
N SER A 27 1.10 -12.66 12.99
CA SER A 27 0.24 -12.56 11.79
C SER A 27 1.09 -12.78 10.54
N PRO A 28 0.76 -13.74 9.66
CA PRO A 28 1.32 -13.78 8.32
C PRO A 28 0.97 -12.50 7.56
N VAL A 29 1.92 -11.94 6.82
CA VAL A 29 1.75 -10.69 6.10
C VAL A 29 2.07 -10.90 4.62
N ASP A 30 1.07 -10.72 3.75
CA ASP A 30 1.29 -10.49 2.33
C ASP A 30 1.32 -8.98 2.06
N TYR A 31 1.89 -8.59 0.94
CA TYR A 31 2.11 -7.19 0.60
C TYR A 31 1.40 -6.82 -0.70
N VAL A 32 0.88 -5.59 -0.79
CA VAL A 32 0.46 -4.97 -2.04
C VAL A 32 1.22 -3.67 -2.25
N HIS A 33 1.79 -3.50 -3.44
CA HIS A 33 2.48 -2.28 -3.87
C HIS A 33 1.81 -1.70 -5.10
N PHE A 34 1.61 -0.38 -5.11
CA PHE A 34 1.03 0.36 -6.22
C PHE A 34 2.13 1.10 -6.98
N LYS A 35 2.39 0.70 -8.22
CA LYS A 35 3.40 1.31 -9.09
C LYS A 35 2.87 2.62 -9.66
N LEU A 36 3.26 3.74 -9.06
CA LEU A 36 3.02 5.08 -9.59
C LEU A 36 4.13 5.51 -10.57
N GLU A 37 5.30 4.86 -10.47
CA GLU A 37 6.47 5.02 -11.32
C GLU A 37 7.29 3.73 -11.35
N CYS A 38 8.01 3.49 -12.45
CA CYS A 38 8.79 2.24 -12.63
C CYS A 38 9.91 2.04 -11.58
N SER A 39 10.51 3.12 -11.09
CA SER A 39 11.65 3.06 -10.17
C SER A 39 11.30 2.68 -8.72
N ALA A 40 10.07 2.89 -8.30
CA ALA A 40 9.63 2.65 -6.91
C ALA A 40 9.46 1.16 -6.59
N SER A 41 9.25 0.32 -7.59
CA SER A 41 8.92 -1.11 -7.41
C SER A 41 10.08 -1.94 -6.86
N GLU A 42 11.32 -1.65 -7.26
CA GLU A 42 12.50 -2.36 -6.75
C GLU A 42 12.71 -2.10 -5.25
N HIS A 43 12.54 -0.86 -4.80
CA HIS A 43 12.67 -0.52 -3.37
C HIS A 43 11.61 -1.23 -2.52
N ALA A 44 10.36 -1.27 -2.97
CA ALA A 44 9.30 -1.98 -2.26
C ALA A 44 9.59 -3.49 -2.19
N THR A 45 10.13 -4.07 -3.26
CA THR A 45 10.49 -5.50 -3.29
C THR A 45 11.67 -5.80 -2.37
N LEU A 46 12.72 -4.99 -2.39
CA LEU A 46 13.87 -5.12 -1.48
C LEU A 46 13.44 -5.01 -0.02
N VAL A 47 12.54 -4.09 0.29
CA VAL A 47 11.98 -3.94 1.64
C VAL A 47 11.20 -5.20 2.04
N ALA A 48 10.31 -5.69 1.18
CA ALA A 48 9.54 -6.90 1.45
C ALA A 48 10.44 -8.13 1.65
N GLN A 49 11.46 -8.30 0.80
CA GLN A 49 12.44 -9.38 0.91
C GLN A 49 13.24 -9.28 2.22
N THR A 50 13.72 -8.08 2.58
CA THR A 50 14.45 -7.85 3.84
C THR A 50 13.61 -8.21 5.06
N LEU A 51 12.32 -7.84 5.06
CA LEU A 51 11.40 -8.19 6.14
C LEU A 51 11.21 -9.71 6.22
N TRP A 52 11.02 -10.37 5.09
CA TRP A 52 10.84 -11.82 5.04
C TRP A 52 12.08 -12.56 5.50
N GLU A 53 13.26 -12.24 4.98
CA GLU A 53 14.52 -12.91 5.31
C GLU A 53 14.88 -12.80 6.79
N ARG A 54 14.58 -11.64 7.40
CA ARG A 54 14.97 -11.37 8.79
C ARG A 54 13.91 -11.76 9.82
N TRP A 55 12.65 -11.70 9.45
CA TRP A 55 11.53 -11.74 10.40
C TRP A 55 10.40 -12.68 9.98
N GLY A 56 10.43 -13.22 8.77
CA GLY A 56 9.36 -14.03 8.20
C GLY A 56 9.58 -15.54 8.32
N GLU A 57 10.35 -16.01 9.32
CA GLU A 57 10.63 -17.44 9.50
C GLU A 57 9.35 -18.29 9.46
N GLY A 58 9.38 -19.37 8.66
CA GLY A 58 8.23 -20.26 8.48
C GLY A 58 7.09 -19.72 7.60
N THR A 59 7.22 -18.50 7.07
CA THR A 59 6.22 -17.91 6.17
C THR A 59 6.68 -17.90 4.71
N ARG A 60 5.72 -17.73 3.79
CA ARG A 60 5.97 -17.55 2.36
C ARG A 60 5.14 -16.39 1.84
N PRO A 61 5.52 -15.13 2.18
CA PRO A 61 4.78 -13.97 1.77
C PRO A 61 4.85 -13.76 0.26
N VAL A 62 3.79 -13.13 -0.26
CA VAL A 62 3.70 -12.69 -1.65
C VAL A 62 3.67 -11.17 -1.68
N LEU A 63 4.35 -10.60 -2.64
CA LEU A 63 4.19 -9.19 -2.99
C LEU A 63 3.36 -9.08 -4.28
N TRP A 64 2.21 -8.46 -4.15
CA TRP A 64 1.29 -8.15 -5.23
C TRP A 64 1.62 -6.76 -5.75
N MET A 65 1.90 -6.62 -7.04
CA MET A 65 2.13 -5.34 -7.67
C MET A 65 0.99 -4.97 -8.59
N ILE A 66 0.52 -3.73 -8.48
CA ILE A 66 -0.58 -3.18 -9.28
C ILE A 66 -0.07 -1.93 -9.97
N ASP A 67 -0.21 -1.83 -11.29
CA ASP A 67 0.10 -0.62 -12.04
C ASP A 67 -0.98 0.45 -11.77
N PHE A 68 -0.52 1.60 -11.30
CA PHE A 68 -1.37 2.74 -10.96
C PHE A 68 -1.08 3.97 -11.81
N GLN A 69 -0.31 3.81 -12.89
CA GLN A 69 0.01 4.91 -13.80
C GLN A 69 -1.25 5.53 -14.41
N GLY A 70 -2.17 4.72 -14.93
CA GLY A 70 -3.44 5.20 -15.48
C GLY A 70 -4.32 5.89 -14.43
N VAL A 71 -4.28 5.43 -13.18
CA VAL A 71 -4.94 6.12 -12.05
C VAL A 71 -4.29 7.47 -11.79
N LYS A 72 -2.96 7.55 -11.76
CA LYS A 72 -2.22 8.82 -11.60
C LYS A 72 -2.60 9.81 -12.70
N GLU A 73 -2.62 9.39 -13.96
CA GLU A 73 -2.98 10.23 -15.10
C GLU A 73 -4.43 10.75 -15.00
N ALA A 74 -5.38 9.87 -14.67
CA ALA A 74 -6.77 10.26 -14.47
C ALA A 74 -6.94 11.27 -13.30
N LEU A 75 -6.18 11.12 -12.21
CA LEU A 75 -6.20 12.08 -11.11
C LEU A 75 -5.64 13.44 -11.52
N LEU A 76 -4.57 13.47 -12.31
CA LEU A 76 -3.99 14.71 -12.81
C LEU A 76 -4.96 15.46 -13.73
N GLU A 77 -5.72 14.76 -14.55
CA GLU A 77 -6.66 15.34 -15.52
C GLU A 77 -7.99 15.75 -14.89
N HIS A 78 -8.56 14.94 -13.99
CA HIS A 78 -9.95 15.07 -13.57
C HIS A 78 -10.16 15.54 -12.12
N VAL A 79 -9.10 15.56 -11.28
CA VAL A 79 -9.24 15.86 -9.86
C VAL A 79 -8.46 17.10 -9.44
N ASP A 80 -9.14 17.99 -8.70
CA ASP A 80 -8.51 19.16 -8.09
C ASP A 80 -7.27 18.77 -7.28
N LEU A 81 -6.18 19.53 -7.45
CA LEU A 81 -4.90 19.31 -6.76
C LEU A 81 -5.06 19.04 -5.26
N SER A 82 -5.91 19.80 -4.56
CA SER A 82 -6.13 19.69 -3.13
C SER A 82 -6.78 18.37 -2.67
N LEU A 83 -7.34 17.57 -3.58
CA LEU A 83 -8.03 16.31 -3.29
C LEU A 83 -7.28 15.08 -3.82
N ARG A 84 -6.31 15.26 -4.74
CA ARG A 84 -5.63 14.15 -5.43
C ARG A 84 -5.09 13.10 -4.49
N GLN A 85 -4.39 13.50 -3.42
CA GLN A 85 -3.79 12.59 -2.44
C GLN A 85 -4.84 11.73 -1.71
N VAL A 86 -5.97 12.32 -1.33
CA VAL A 86 -7.02 11.58 -0.63
C VAL A 86 -7.73 10.64 -1.60
N VAL A 87 -8.05 11.10 -2.81
CA VAL A 87 -8.70 10.26 -3.84
C VAL A 87 -7.77 9.14 -4.29
N LEU A 88 -6.46 9.39 -4.49
CA LEU A 88 -5.47 8.35 -4.77
C LEU A 88 -5.51 7.25 -3.71
N LYS A 89 -5.45 7.63 -2.43
CA LYS A 89 -5.48 6.66 -1.34
C LYS A 89 -6.81 5.90 -1.28
N GLN A 90 -7.94 6.56 -1.54
CA GLN A 90 -9.23 5.88 -1.65
C GLN A 90 -9.21 4.80 -2.76
N LEU A 91 -8.64 5.10 -3.93
CA LEU A 91 -8.51 4.15 -5.02
C LEU A 91 -7.55 2.99 -4.67
N MET A 92 -6.42 3.28 -4.01
CA MET A 92 -5.51 2.25 -3.49
C MET A 92 -6.21 1.33 -2.49
N PHE A 93 -7.00 1.88 -1.56
CA PHE A 93 -7.75 1.08 -0.58
C PHE A 93 -8.85 0.26 -1.25
N ALA A 94 -9.57 0.81 -2.23
CA ALA A 94 -10.55 0.06 -3.00
C ALA A 94 -9.93 -1.12 -3.76
N CYS A 95 -8.75 -0.93 -4.38
CA CYS A 95 -8.01 -2.01 -5.01
C CYS A 95 -7.52 -3.06 -4.01
N ALA A 96 -6.92 -2.62 -2.88
CA ALA A 96 -6.45 -3.52 -1.85
C ALA A 96 -7.60 -4.32 -1.22
N ASP A 97 -8.77 -3.70 -1.02
CA ASP A 97 -9.97 -4.35 -0.50
C ASP A 97 -10.45 -5.47 -1.44
N ARG A 98 -10.55 -5.19 -2.73
CA ARG A 98 -10.94 -6.19 -3.75
C ARG A 98 -9.91 -7.31 -3.89
N LEU A 99 -8.60 -6.98 -3.83
CA LEU A 99 -7.55 -7.99 -3.83
C LEU A 99 -7.66 -8.89 -2.59
N ALA A 100 -7.78 -8.29 -1.41
CA ALA A 100 -7.94 -9.02 -0.16
C ALA A 100 -9.18 -9.92 -0.17
N GLU A 101 -10.28 -9.49 -0.81
CA GLU A 101 -11.46 -10.32 -1.05
C GLU A 101 -11.15 -11.58 -1.85
N ARG A 102 -10.45 -11.44 -2.97
CA ARG A 102 -10.04 -12.57 -3.80
C ARG A 102 -9.12 -13.55 -3.06
N LEU A 103 -8.32 -13.02 -2.11
CA LEU A 103 -7.38 -13.80 -1.30
C LEU A 103 -7.98 -14.38 -0.01
N GLY A 104 -9.23 -14.06 0.32
CA GLY A 104 -9.85 -14.45 1.60
C GLY A 104 -9.23 -13.76 2.82
N ILE A 105 -8.54 -12.61 2.61
CA ILE A 105 -7.92 -11.83 3.68
C ILE A 105 -8.92 -10.79 4.21
N HIS A 106 -9.03 -10.68 5.54
CA HIS A 106 -10.01 -9.80 6.19
C HIS A 106 -9.42 -8.51 6.77
N VAL A 107 -8.10 -8.34 6.72
CA VAL A 107 -7.39 -7.25 7.37
C VAL A 107 -6.42 -6.58 6.39
N LEU A 108 -6.56 -5.28 6.23
CA LEU A 108 -5.59 -4.41 5.57
C LEU A 108 -4.69 -3.74 6.61
N VAL A 109 -3.42 -3.56 6.29
CA VAL A 109 -2.45 -2.86 7.15
C VAL A 109 -1.84 -1.71 6.37
N THR A 110 -1.71 -0.56 7.01
CA THR A 110 -1.06 0.62 6.41
C THR A 110 -0.09 1.27 7.40
N GLY A 111 0.95 1.90 6.87
CA GLY A 111 1.95 2.64 7.65
C GLY A 111 1.53 4.06 8.02
N GLU A 112 0.27 4.45 7.83
CA GLU A 112 -0.18 5.80 8.13
C GLU A 112 -0.11 6.09 9.63
N ALA A 113 0.43 7.28 9.97
CA ALA A 113 0.44 7.83 11.33
C ALA A 113 -0.37 9.13 11.36
N VAL A 114 -1.10 9.38 12.45
CA VAL A 114 -1.97 10.54 12.56
C VAL A 114 -1.16 11.83 12.59
N GLY A 115 -1.46 12.77 11.69
CA GLY A 115 -0.90 14.11 11.72
C GLY A 115 0.53 14.28 11.20
N GLN A 116 1.17 13.24 10.69
CA GLN A 116 2.53 13.38 10.11
C GLN A 116 2.55 14.17 8.80
N VAL A 117 1.54 14.00 7.97
CA VAL A 117 1.37 14.75 6.72
C VAL A 117 -0.08 15.19 6.55
N SER A 118 -0.32 16.17 5.68
CA SER A 118 -1.64 16.77 5.47
C SER A 118 -2.74 15.77 5.06
N SER A 119 -2.39 14.68 4.38
CA SER A 119 -3.32 13.59 4.04
C SER A 119 -3.61 12.62 5.19
N GLN A 120 -2.97 12.77 6.34
CA GLN A 120 -3.13 11.90 7.52
C GLN A 120 -3.89 12.58 8.66
N THR A 121 -4.71 13.59 8.38
CA THR A 121 -5.67 14.11 9.36
C THR A 121 -6.76 13.08 9.64
N MET A 122 -7.36 13.11 10.83
CA MET A 122 -8.44 12.17 11.19
C MET A 122 -9.59 12.18 10.20
N SER A 123 -9.95 13.35 9.63
CA SER A 123 -11.02 13.43 8.64
C SER A 123 -10.64 12.81 7.29
N HIS A 124 -9.37 12.91 6.89
CA HIS A 124 -8.88 12.26 5.66
C HIS A 124 -8.78 10.75 5.86
N LEU A 125 -8.27 10.29 7.01
CA LEU A 125 -8.20 8.85 7.30
C LEU A 125 -9.60 8.22 7.30
N ALA A 126 -10.59 8.88 7.91
CA ALA A 126 -11.98 8.42 7.86
C ALA A 126 -12.55 8.39 6.43
N ALA A 127 -12.20 9.36 5.59
CA ALA A 127 -12.59 9.37 4.19
C ALA A 127 -11.91 8.24 3.39
N ILE A 128 -10.63 7.97 3.65
CA ILE A 128 -9.88 6.89 3.01
C ILE A 128 -10.45 5.53 3.42
N ASP A 129 -10.74 5.33 4.70
CA ASP A 129 -11.32 4.09 5.22
C ASP A 129 -12.66 3.74 4.61
N SER A 130 -13.44 4.75 4.20
CA SER A 130 -14.73 4.50 3.54
C SER A 130 -14.62 3.79 2.18
N ALA A 131 -13.44 3.68 1.60
CA ALA A 131 -13.19 2.98 0.36
C ALA A 131 -12.87 1.47 0.55
N ALA A 132 -12.77 1.00 1.79
CA ALA A 132 -12.55 -0.41 2.13
C ALA A 132 -13.68 -0.94 3.01
N ASN A 133 -14.06 -2.21 2.79
CA ASN A 133 -15.03 -2.93 3.63
C ASN A 133 -14.33 -3.76 4.72
N ARG A 134 -13.03 -3.98 4.58
CA ARG A 134 -12.21 -4.76 5.51
C ARG A 134 -11.67 -3.90 6.64
N THR A 135 -11.33 -4.55 7.75
CA THR A 135 -10.69 -3.86 8.88
C THR A 135 -9.35 -3.27 8.43
N VAL A 136 -9.17 -1.96 8.62
CA VAL A 136 -7.91 -1.27 8.37
C VAL A 136 -7.16 -1.05 9.67
N LEU A 137 -5.99 -1.65 9.80
CA LEU A 137 -5.10 -1.48 10.95
C LEU A 137 -4.00 -0.47 10.63
N ARG A 138 -3.80 0.44 11.59
CA ARG A 138 -2.72 1.45 11.57
C ARG A 138 -1.82 1.29 12.80
N PRO A 139 -0.87 0.34 12.76
CA PRO A 139 -0.01 0.06 13.92
C PRO A 139 0.81 1.26 14.37
N LEU A 140 0.99 2.27 13.51
CA LEU A 140 1.79 3.47 13.73
C LEU A 140 0.94 4.72 14.02
N ALA A 141 -0.37 4.60 14.25
CA ALA A 141 -1.27 5.75 14.35
C ALA A 141 -0.82 6.82 15.38
N GLY A 142 -0.20 6.42 16.48
CA GLY A 142 0.31 7.32 17.53
C GLY A 142 1.84 7.42 17.62
N ALA A 143 2.57 6.83 16.65
CA ALA A 143 4.03 6.81 16.70
C ALA A 143 4.64 8.13 16.20
N LEU A 144 5.74 8.54 16.83
CA LEU A 144 6.54 9.67 16.37
C LEU A 144 7.47 9.26 15.23
N LYS A 145 7.85 10.22 14.37
CA LYS A 145 8.70 9.94 13.21
C LYS A 145 10.06 9.35 13.61
N GLU A 146 10.64 9.85 14.67
CA GLU A 146 11.92 9.39 15.24
C GLU A 146 11.83 7.94 15.70
N GLU A 147 10.72 7.54 16.30
CA GLU A 147 10.47 6.17 16.74
C GLU A 147 10.36 5.22 15.54
N ILE A 148 9.68 5.66 14.48
CA ILE A 148 9.55 4.89 13.25
C ILE A 148 10.90 4.69 12.58
N ILE A 149 11.72 5.75 12.47
CA ILE A 149 13.07 5.67 11.88
C ILE A 149 13.98 4.75 12.72
N ALA A 150 13.94 4.89 14.06
CA ALA A 150 14.70 4.01 14.95
C ALA A 150 14.30 2.53 14.75
N ARG A 151 13.00 2.28 14.59
CA ARG A 151 12.50 0.94 14.33
C ARG A 151 12.89 0.43 12.94
N ALA A 152 12.83 1.28 11.90
CA ALA A 152 13.28 0.92 10.55
C ALA A 152 14.75 0.52 10.52
N ARG A 153 15.59 1.16 11.35
CA ARG A 153 17.01 0.78 11.55
C ARG A 153 17.15 -0.58 12.21
N GLU A 154 16.39 -0.84 13.26
CA GLU A 154 16.39 -2.14 13.97
C GLU A 154 15.98 -3.29 13.05
N ILE A 155 14.94 -3.11 12.25
CA ILE A 155 14.44 -4.15 11.34
C ILE A 155 15.26 -4.28 10.06
N GLY A 156 16.18 -3.34 9.80
CA GLY A 156 17.11 -3.38 8.69
C GLY A 156 16.60 -2.79 7.38
N THR A 157 15.50 -2.03 7.40
CA THR A 157 14.93 -1.41 6.19
C THR A 157 15.37 0.06 5.99
N GLU A 158 15.97 0.70 6.99
CA GLU A 158 16.35 2.12 6.96
C GLU A 158 17.17 2.50 5.72
N ALA A 159 18.25 1.76 5.44
CA ALA A 159 19.16 2.09 4.34
C ALA A 159 18.49 1.97 2.96
N ILE A 160 17.49 1.08 2.83
CA ILE A 160 16.71 0.91 1.61
C ILE A 160 15.72 2.07 1.51
N SER A 161 14.95 2.31 2.56
CA SER A 161 13.93 3.37 2.60
C SER A 161 14.50 4.78 2.46
N ALA A 162 15.72 5.03 2.93
CA ALA A 162 16.38 6.32 2.77
C ALA A 162 16.76 6.64 1.31
N ARG A 163 16.80 5.64 0.43
CA ARG A 163 17.05 5.79 -1.01
C ARG A 163 15.78 5.87 -1.83
N ALA A 164 14.64 5.56 -1.22
CA ALA A 164 13.36 5.66 -1.91
C ALA A 164 13.09 7.15 -2.21
N VAL A 165 13.01 7.48 -3.47
CA VAL A 165 12.57 8.81 -3.90
C VAL A 165 11.05 8.82 -3.72
N GLU A 166 10.57 9.63 -2.79
CA GLU A 166 9.12 9.91 -2.69
C GLU A 166 8.73 10.81 -3.87
N VAL A 167 8.52 10.21 -5.02
CA VAL A 167 8.03 10.93 -6.20
C VAL A 167 6.51 10.92 -6.15
N CYS A 168 5.94 11.95 -5.57
CA CYS A 168 4.51 12.16 -5.60
C CYS A 168 4.20 13.55 -6.18
N ASP A 169 4.32 13.71 -7.51
CA ASP A 169 3.95 14.92 -8.25
C ASP A 169 2.48 15.34 -8.05
N LEU A 170 1.71 14.54 -7.30
CA LEU A 170 0.31 14.79 -6.97
C LEU A 170 0.13 15.80 -5.83
N SER A 171 1.22 16.26 -5.19
CA SER A 171 1.15 17.06 -3.95
C SER A 171 1.74 18.47 -4.02
N ASP A 172 2.12 18.97 -5.21
CA ASP A 172 2.72 20.31 -5.37
C ASP A 172 1.72 21.45 -5.13
N GLY A 173 1.17 21.51 -3.92
CA GLY A 173 0.24 22.58 -3.57
C GLY A 173 -0.46 22.40 -2.22
N PRO A 174 -1.29 23.35 -1.80
CA PRO A 174 -2.00 23.28 -0.54
C PRO A 174 -3.02 22.13 -0.56
N VAL A 175 -2.78 21.10 0.25
CA VAL A 175 -3.72 20.00 0.46
C VAL A 175 -4.87 20.49 1.36
N ALA A 176 -6.10 20.12 1.04
CA ALA A 176 -7.25 20.44 1.87
C ALA A 176 -7.04 19.86 3.29
N VAL A 177 -7.23 20.68 4.33
CA VAL A 177 -7.00 20.27 5.73
C VAL A 177 -8.15 19.39 6.25
N SER A 178 -9.27 19.31 5.55
CA SER A 178 -10.43 18.49 5.94
C SER A 178 -11.12 17.86 4.73
N ALA A 179 -11.49 16.59 4.88
CA ALA A 179 -12.28 15.87 3.89
C ALA A 179 -13.70 16.42 3.84
N ARG A 180 -14.04 17.12 2.75
CA ARG A 180 -15.43 17.51 2.45
C ARG A 180 -16.06 16.42 1.59
N TRP A 181 -16.87 15.58 2.19
CA TRP A 181 -17.49 14.41 1.54
C TRP A 181 -18.18 14.71 0.20
N GLY A 182 -18.86 15.87 0.10
CA GLY A 182 -19.47 16.29 -1.15
C GLY A 182 -18.46 16.51 -2.29
N ARG A 183 -17.31 17.12 -1.97
CA ARG A 183 -16.24 17.33 -2.95
C ARG A 183 -15.56 16.03 -3.36
N LEU A 184 -15.34 15.12 -2.41
CA LEU A 184 -14.76 13.81 -2.72
C LEU A 184 -15.68 12.97 -3.62
N ARG A 185 -16.99 12.95 -3.32
CA ARG A 185 -17.97 12.29 -4.21
C ARG A 185 -18.00 12.90 -5.61
N ALA A 186 -17.95 14.23 -5.72
CA ALA A 186 -17.89 14.90 -7.02
C ALA A 186 -16.59 14.55 -7.77
N ALA A 187 -15.45 14.50 -7.07
CA ALA A 187 -14.17 14.10 -7.67
C ALA A 187 -14.23 12.66 -8.20
N HIS A 188 -14.78 11.71 -7.43
CA HIS A 188 -14.96 10.34 -7.90
C HIS A 188 -15.91 10.23 -9.09
N ALA A 189 -17.00 11.01 -9.10
CA ALA A 189 -17.95 11.02 -10.22
C ALA A 189 -17.34 11.59 -11.52
N GLY A 190 -16.29 12.39 -11.42
CA GLY A 190 -15.55 12.93 -12.57
C GLY A 190 -14.48 11.98 -13.12
N LEU A 191 -14.15 10.89 -12.42
CA LEU A 191 -13.16 9.93 -12.88
C LEU A 191 -13.73 8.99 -13.95
N PRO A 192 -12.89 8.50 -14.89
CA PRO A 192 -13.28 7.46 -15.82
C PRO A 192 -13.82 6.22 -15.06
N PRO A 193 -14.90 5.59 -15.55
CA PRO A 193 -15.40 4.35 -14.95
C PRO A 193 -14.40 3.21 -15.19
N GLY A 194 -14.31 2.28 -14.25
CA GLY A 194 -13.49 1.06 -14.39
C GLY A 194 -12.03 1.18 -13.97
N LEU A 195 -11.54 2.36 -13.56
CA LEU A 195 -10.13 2.55 -13.16
C LEU A 195 -9.59 1.49 -12.18
N VAL A 196 -10.40 1.10 -11.18
CA VAL A 196 -10.02 0.08 -10.20
C VAL A 196 -9.95 -1.31 -10.85
N ASP A 197 -10.85 -1.61 -11.79
CA ASP A 197 -10.86 -2.90 -12.50
C ASP A 197 -9.69 -3.01 -13.47
N GLU A 198 -9.38 -1.93 -14.19
CA GLU A 198 -8.22 -1.83 -15.07
C GLU A 198 -6.91 -1.97 -14.29
N ALA A 199 -6.77 -1.27 -13.17
CA ALA A 199 -5.61 -1.40 -12.29
C ALA A 199 -5.46 -2.85 -11.79
N LEU A 200 -6.54 -3.49 -11.34
CA LEU A 200 -6.51 -4.88 -10.89
C LEU A 200 -6.23 -5.89 -12.03
N ALA A 201 -6.51 -5.54 -13.28
CA ALA A 201 -6.15 -6.37 -14.43
C ALA A 201 -4.64 -6.38 -14.71
N SER A 202 -3.90 -5.37 -14.22
CA SER A 202 -2.44 -5.29 -14.32
C SER A 202 -1.67 -6.07 -13.24
N LEU A 203 -2.38 -6.82 -12.39
CA LEU A 203 -1.82 -7.49 -11.22
C LEU A 203 -0.64 -8.41 -11.58
N GLU A 204 0.51 -8.17 -10.97
CA GLU A 204 1.68 -9.02 -11.03
C GLU A 204 1.94 -9.64 -9.65
N VAL A 205 2.50 -10.86 -9.64
CA VAL A 205 2.83 -11.59 -8.41
C VAL A 205 4.33 -11.81 -8.33
N ILE A 206 4.91 -11.42 -7.20
CA ILE A 206 6.32 -11.63 -6.91
C ILE A 206 6.46 -12.57 -5.72
N GLY A 207 6.99 -13.76 -5.99
CA GLY A 207 7.48 -14.65 -4.93
C GLY A 207 8.82 -14.13 -4.42
N LEU A 208 8.85 -13.68 -3.16
CA LEU A 208 10.05 -13.03 -2.61
C LEU A 208 11.27 -13.97 -2.55
N LYS A 209 11.04 -15.28 -2.46
CA LYS A 209 12.12 -16.28 -2.41
C LYS A 209 12.98 -16.32 -3.66
N ASP A 210 12.34 -16.12 -4.82
CA ASP A 210 12.99 -16.31 -6.12
C ASP A 210 13.33 -14.95 -6.79
N TRP A 211 13.10 -13.86 -6.07
CA TRP A 211 13.35 -12.52 -6.59
C TRP A 211 14.81 -12.09 -6.42
N PHE A 212 15.35 -11.42 -7.42
CA PHE A 212 16.65 -10.73 -7.40
C PHE A 212 16.56 -9.42 -8.18
N PRO A 213 17.42 -8.42 -7.89
CA PRO A 213 17.42 -7.15 -8.62
C PRO A 213 17.56 -7.35 -10.12
N GLY A 214 16.71 -6.70 -10.92
CA GLY A 214 16.64 -6.84 -12.38
C GLY A 214 15.79 -8.02 -12.88
N ALA A 215 15.16 -8.79 -12.01
CA ALA A 215 14.23 -9.83 -12.42
C ALA A 215 12.98 -9.22 -13.08
N THR A 216 12.58 -9.76 -14.22
CA THR A 216 11.31 -9.44 -14.90
C THR A 216 10.26 -10.47 -14.54
N PHE A 217 9.04 -10.03 -14.24
CA PHE A 217 7.93 -10.90 -13.87
C PHE A 217 6.84 -10.89 -14.92
N ALA A 218 6.24 -12.06 -15.14
CA ALA A 218 5.09 -12.17 -16.01
C ALA A 218 3.82 -11.68 -15.29
N PRO A 219 2.91 -10.98 -15.98
CA PRO A 219 1.61 -10.67 -15.41
C PRO A 219 0.86 -11.97 -15.09
N VAL A 220 0.16 -12.01 -13.95
CA VAL A 220 -0.70 -13.14 -13.62
C VAL A 220 -1.97 -13.05 -14.46
N VAL A 221 -1.93 -13.72 -15.59
CA VAL A 221 -3.12 -13.94 -16.43
C VAL A 221 -3.84 -15.15 -15.84
N SER A 222 -4.84 -14.92 -15.03
CA SER A 222 -5.76 -15.89 -14.44
C SER A 222 -5.22 -16.82 -13.33
N GLU A 223 -5.99 -16.84 -12.25
CA GLU A 223 -5.95 -17.70 -11.06
C GLU A 223 -4.92 -17.33 -9.99
N VAL A 224 -5.41 -16.69 -8.94
CA VAL A 224 -4.76 -16.68 -7.62
C VAL A 224 -4.44 -18.13 -7.26
N PRO A 225 -3.17 -18.46 -6.89
CA PRO A 225 -2.81 -19.83 -6.53
C PRO A 225 -3.75 -20.37 -5.46
N THR A 226 -4.56 -21.35 -5.83
CA THR A 226 -5.59 -21.96 -4.97
C THR A 226 -5.01 -22.78 -3.82
N ASP A 227 -3.72 -23.08 -3.86
CA ASP A 227 -2.98 -23.80 -2.80
C ASP A 227 -2.72 -22.96 -1.54
N ARG A 228 -3.10 -21.67 -1.54
CA ARG A 228 -3.03 -20.77 -0.37
C ARG A 228 -4.34 -20.62 0.39
N ILE A 229 -5.44 -21.20 -0.10
CA ILE A 229 -6.76 -21.10 0.55
C ILE A 229 -6.94 -22.13 1.69
N LEU A 230 -6.00 -23.05 1.86
CA LEU A 230 -6.08 -24.11 2.87
C LEU A 230 -4.80 -24.12 3.74
N ILE A 231 -4.81 -23.39 4.83
CA ILE A 231 -4.28 -23.84 6.14
C ILE A 231 -5.00 -23.04 7.26
#